data_b4784fea128ea7dc317ad14e134e01f7
#
_entry.id   b4784fea128ea7dc317ad14e134e01f7
#
_cell.length_a   1.000
_cell.length_b   1.000
_cell.length_c   1.000
_cell.angle_alpha   90.00
_cell.angle_beta   90.00
_cell.angle_gamma   90.00
#
_symmetry.space_group_name_H-M   'P 1'
#
loop_
_entity.id
_entity.type
_entity.pdbx_description
1 polymer ?
#
loop_
_entity_poly.entity_id
_entity_poly.type
_entity_poly.pdbx_seq_one_letter_code
_entity_poly.pdbx_strand_id
1 'polypeptide(L)'
;DAAHPIVPFIGQGGCLALEDAHIFGNLLIKYNSDIHKTQNAYEALRIKRIKTIANMSLRQGHLNHISNPIIVLLRNFVMKRFPSLAMRSVREKIWNYDPEEEIKKIK
;
A
#
# COMPACT_ATOMS: atom_id res chain seq x y z
N ASP A 1 -0.23 1.78 13.13
CA ASP A 1 -1.41 2.67 12.93
C ASP A 1 -1.15 4.15 13.28
N ALA A 2 -0.08 4.48 13.99
CA ALA A 2 0.18 5.87 14.40
C ALA A 2 0.43 6.81 13.20
N ALA A 3 1.11 6.33 12.16
CA ALA A 3 1.44 7.13 10.98
C ALA A 3 0.38 7.02 9.86
N HIS A 4 -0.34 5.90 9.77
CA HIS A 4 -1.30 5.64 8.69
C HIS A 4 -2.34 4.59 9.08
N PRO A 5 -3.47 4.98 9.65
CA PRO A 5 -4.57 4.08 9.91
C PRO A 5 -5.17 3.61 8.58
N ILE A 6 -5.03 2.33 8.28
CA ILE A 6 -5.55 1.72 7.05
C ILE A 6 -6.57 0.65 7.41
N VAL A 7 -7.74 0.70 6.77
CA VAL A 7 -8.77 -0.32 6.95
C VAL A 7 -8.26 -1.70 6.48
N PRO A 8 -8.59 -2.80 7.18
CA PRO A 8 -7.90 -4.09 7.02
C PRO A 8 -8.33 -4.91 5.80
N PHE A 9 -9.06 -4.33 4.84
CA PHE A 9 -9.66 -5.07 3.72
C PHE A 9 -8.68 -5.76 2.77
N ILE A 10 -7.44 -5.33 2.73
CA ILE A 10 -6.39 -5.98 1.92
C ILE A 10 -5.24 -6.54 2.75
N GLY A 11 -5.32 -6.50 4.08
CA GLY A 11 -4.36 -7.11 4.98
C GLY A 11 -2.94 -6.53 4.95
N GLN A 12 -2.76 -5.31 4.45
CA GLN A 12 -1.42 -4.73 4.21
C GLN A 12 -0.84 -3.92 5.38
N GLY A 13 -1.57 -3.76 6.49
CA GLY A 13 -1.11 -2.96 7.63
C GLY A 13 0.23 -3.43 8.20
N GLY A 14 0.38 -4.74 8.44
CA GLY A 14 1.63 -5.33 8.93
C GLY A 14 2.78 -5.22 7.93
N CYS A 15 2.52 -5.45 6.65
CA CYS A 15 3.52 -5.31 5.59
C CYS A 15 4.02 -3.87 5.49
N LEU A 16 3.13 -2.88 5.57
CA LEU A 16 3.51 -1.47 5.58
C LEU A 16 4.37 -1.10 6.79
N ALA A 17 4.07 -1.65 7.97
CA ALA A 17 4.89 -1.42 9.16
C ALA A 17 6.32 -1.95 8.99
N LEU A 18 6.49 -3.12 8.35
CA LEU A 18 7.81 -3.66 8.02
C LEU A 18 8.54 -2.80 6.96
N GLU A 19 7.84 -2.39 5.91
CA GLU A 19 8.37 -1.44 4.91
C GLU A 19 8.83 -0.14 5.58
N ASP A 20 8.03 0.40 6.51
CA ASP A 20 8.32 1.65 7.23
C ASP A 20 9.56 1.52 8.10
N ALA A 21 9.67 0.44 8.86
CA ALA A 21 10.85 0.18 9.70
C ALA A 21 12.12 0.07 8.85
N HIS A 22 12.06 -0.63 7.73
CA HIS A 22 13.18 -0.78 6.81
C HIS A 22 13.60 0.56 6.19
N ILE A 23 12.66 1.32 5.64
CA ILE A 23 12.94 2.62 5.01
C ILE A 23 13.45 3.63 6.02
N PHE A 24 12.80 3.74 7.18
CA PHE A 24 13.21 4.69 8.21
C PHE A 24 14.61 4.37 8.76
N GLY A 25 14.91 3.10 9.01
CA GLY A 25 16.23 2.65 9.46
C GLY A 25 17.34 2.99 8.46
N ASN A 26 17.11 2.73 7.17
CA ASN A 26 18.09 3.05 6.12
C ASN A 26 18.29 4.57 5.95
N LEU A 27 17.22 5.36 6.06
CA LEU A 27 17.32 6.82 6.02
C LEU A 27 18.08 7.39 7.23
N LEU A 28 17.88 6.83 8.42
CA LEU A 28 18.65 7.20 9.62
C LEU A 28 20.15 7.01 9.43
N ILE A 29 20.53 5.86 8.88
CA ILE A 29 21.94 5.57 8.55
C ILE A 29 22.45 6.56 7.50
N LYS A 30 21.69 6.78 6.42
CA LYS A 30 22.07 7.69 5.32
C LYS A 30 22.29 9.12 5.76
N TYR A 31 21.49 9.62 6.69
CA TYR A 31 21.58 10.99 7.19
C TYR A 31 22.31 11.13 8.55
N ASN A 32 23.15 10.14 8.89
CA ASN A 32 23.96 10.14 10.11
C ASN A 32 23.14 10.45 11.37
N SER A 33 21.96 9.84 11.50
CA SER A 33 21.01 10.04 12.62
C SER A 33 20.40 11.44 12.71
N ASP A 34 20.45 12.26 11.65
CA ASP A 34 19.69 13.51 11.59
C ASP A 34 18.19 13.19 11.44
N ILE A 35 17.48 13.28 12.56
CA ILE A 35 16.06 12.91 12.66
C ILE A 35 15.17 13.78 11.75
N HIS A 36 15.45 15.09 11.67
CA HIS A 36 14.63 15.99 10.86
C HIS A 36 14.75 15.70 9.36
N LYS A 37 15.96 15.47 8.87
CA LYS A 37 16.18 15.07 7.48
C LYS A 37 15.58 13.71 7.19
N THR A 38 15.76 12.77 8.10
CA THR A 38 15.17 11.42 8.00
C THR A 38 13.66 11.47 7.89
N GLN A 39 12.99 12.25 8.76
CA GLN A 39 11.54 12.37 8.76
C GLN A 39 11.02 12.98 7.46
N ASN A 40 11.61 14.10 7.00
CA ASN A 40 11.19 14.74 5.76
C ASN A 40 11.33 13.81 4.54
N ALA A 41 12.45 13.08 4.45
CA ALA A 41 12.68 12.12 3.39
C ALA A 41 11.70 10.92 3.46
N TYR A 42 11.45 10.42 4.67
CA TYR A 42 10.49 9.36 4.92
C TYR A 42 9.08 9.76 4.48
N GLU A 43 8.60 10.92 4.91
CA GLU A 43 7.27 11.42 4.51
C GLU A 43 7.14 11.55 2.99
N ALA A 44 8.14 12.12 2.33
CA ALA A 44 8.14 12.30 0.88
C ALA A 44 8.01 10.95 0.13
N LEU A 45 8.71 9.92 0.58
CA LEU A 45 8.64 8.58 0.00
C LEU A 45 7.29 7.88 0.28
N ARG A 46 6.86 7.95 1.53
CA ARG A 46 5.76 7.10 2.00
C ARG A 46 4.38 7.63 1.67
N ILE A 47 4.20 8.96 1.58
CA ILE A 47 2.86 9.56 1.43
C ILE A 47 2.12 9.04 0.19
N LYS A 48 2.82 8.90 -0.92
CA LYS A 48 2.25 8.39 -2.18
C LYS A 48 1.89 6.90 -2.07
N ARG A 49 2.78 6.11 -1.48
CA ARG A 49 2.60 4.67 -1.25
C ARG A 49 1.39 4.41 -0.35
N ILE A 50 1.35 5.07 0.80
CA ILE A 50 0.27 4.95 1.79
C ILE A 50 -1.08 5.34 1.19
N LYS A 51 -1.16 6.48 0.49
CA LYS A 51 -2.38 6.91 -0.21
C LYS A 51 -2.87 5.88 -1.23
N THR A 52 -1.96 5.28 -1.98
CA THR A 52 -2.31 4.24 -2.96
C THR A 52 -2.93 3.02 -2.28
N ILE A 53 -2.31 2.52 -1.21
CA ILE A 53 -2.79 1.35 -0.48
C ILE A 53 -4.09 1.65 0.27
N ALA A 54 -4.19 2.83 0.91
CA ALA A 54 -5.41 3.26 1.59
C ALA A 54 -6.60 3.32 0.62
N ASN A 55 -6.42 3.92 -0.55
CA ASN A 55 -7.47 3.99 -1.57
C ASN A 55 -7.86 2.60 -2.12
N MET A 56 -6.88 1.71 -2.31
CA MET A 56 -7.17 0.33 -2.71
C MET A 56 -7.98 -0.42 -1.64
N SER A 57 -7.60 -0.23 -0.37
CA SER A 57 -8.30 -0.85 0.76
C SER A 57 -9.74 -0.34 0.89
N LEU A 58 -9.97 0.97 0.76
CA LEU A 58 -11.31 1.55 0.74
C LEU A 58 -12.16 1.03 -0.42
N ARG A 59 -11.60 0.98 -1.63
CA ARG A 59 -12.29 0.43 -2.81
C ARG A 59 -12.68 -1.03 -2.60
N GLN A 60 -11.80 -1.83 -2.03
CA GLN A 60 -12.10 -3.23 -1.70
C GLN A 60 -13.23 -3.33 -0.66
N GLY A 61 -13.21 -2.46 0.36
CA GLY A 61 -14.29 -2.36 1.33
C GLY A 61 -15.63 -2.04 0.67
N HIS A 62 -15.68 -1.05 -0.21
CA HIS A 62 -16.90 -0.72 -0.96
C HIS A 62 -17.40 -1.88 -1.82
N LEU A 63 -16.51 -2.59 -2.51
CA LEU A 63 -16.87 -3.76 -3.31
C LEU A 63 -17.43 -4.91 -2.46
N ASN A 64 -16.91 -5.09 -1.25
CA ASN A 64 -17.36 -6.12 -0.33
C ASN A 64 -18.74 -5.80 0.30
N HIS A 65 -19.06 -4.52 0.45
CA HIS A 65 -20.31 -4.04 1.05
C HIS A 65 -21.45 -3.80 0.05
N ILE A 66 -21.26 -4.12 -1.24
CA ILE A 66 -22.35 -4.02 -2.22
C ILE A 66 -23.42 -5.06 -1.90
N SER A 67 -24.64 -4.59 -1.60
CA SER A 67 -25.79 -5.42 -1.26
C SER A 67 -26.74 -5.68 -2.43
N ASN A 68 -26.61 -4.98 -3.54
CA ASN A 68 -27.47 -5.21 -4.71
C ASN A 68 -27.18 -6.57 -5.35
N PRO A 69 -28.17 -7.51 -5.40
CA PRO A 69 -27.95 -8.88 -5.84
C PRO A 69 -27.48 -8.99 -7.30
N ILE A 70 -27.92 -8.08 -8.17
CA ILE A 70 -27.53 -8.06 -9.59
C ILE A 70 -26.05 -7.69 -9.71
N ILE A 71 -25.60 -6.68 -8.98
CA ILE A 71 -24.21 -6.23 -8.99
C ILE A 71 -23.30 -7.30 -8.38
N VAL A 72 -23.76 -7.95 -7.31
CA VAL A 72 -23.02 -9.07 -6.68
C VAL A 72 -22.86 -10.23 -7.66
N LEU A 73 -23.91 -10.60 -8.38
CA LEU A 73 -23.86 -11.67 -9.39
C LEU A 73 -22.88 -11.33 -10.51
N LEU A 74 -22.95 -10.11 -11.05
CA LEU A 74 -22.05 -9.63 -12.09
C LEU A 74 -20.60 -9.61 -11.62
N ARG A 75 -20.34 -9.07 -10.43
CA ARG A 75 -19.01 -9.08 -9.81
C ARG A 75 -18.45 -10.50 -9.69
N ASN A 76 -19.25 -11.41 -9.16
CA ASN A 76 -18.81 -12.80 -8.95
C ASN A 76 -18.55 -13.50 -10.28
N PHE A 77 -19.36 -13.25 -11.30
CA PHE A 77 -19.15 -13.75 -12.65
C PHE A 77 -17.83 -13.25 -13.26
N VAL A 78 -17.56 -11.94 -13.16
CA VAL A 78 -16.30 -11.33 -13.67
C VAL A 78 -15.10 -11.90 -12.91
N MET A 79 -15.15 -11.99 -11.58
CA MET A 79 -14.07 -12.57 -10.78
C MET A 79 -13.80 -14.03 -11.09
N LYS A 80 -14.85 -14.82 -11.32
CA LYS A 80 -14.73 -16.24 -11.68
C LYS A 80 -14.16 -16.42 -13.10
N ARG A 81 -14.56 -15.57 -14.04
CA ARG A 81 -14.17 -15.71 -15.46
C ARG A 81 -12.80 -15.10 -15.76
N PHE A 82 -12.43 -14.02 -15.05
CA PHE A 82 -11.20 -13.25 -15.27
C PHE A 82 -10.42 -12.98 -13.96
N PRO A 83 -9.96 -14.01 -13.25
CA PRO A 83 -9.28 -13.83 -11.97
C PRO A 83 -7.97 -13.03 -12.10
N SER A 84 -7.30 -13.13 -13.24
CA SER A 84 -6.05 -12.40 -13.53
C SER A 84 -6.24 -10.89 -13.59
N LEU A 85 -7.39 -10.41 -14.07
CA LEU A 85 -7.70 -8.96 -14.11
C LEU A 85 -7.90 -8.38 -12.71
N ALA A 86 -8.59 -9.12 -11.83
CA ALA A 86 -8.81 -8.70 -10.46
C ALA A 86 -7.49 -8.64 -9.66
N MET A 87 -6.59 -9.60 -9.89
CA MET A 87 -5.32 -9.70 -9.16
C MET A 87 -4.20 -8.83 -9.77
N ARG A 88 -4.34 -8.34 -10.99
CA ARG A 88 -3.29 -7.58 -11.67
C ARG A 88 -2.92 -6.30 -10.91
N SER A 89 -3.91 -5.50 -10.51
CA SER A 89 -3.67 -4.26 -9.78
C SER A 89 -3.05 -4.48 -8.39
N VAL A 90 -3.40 -5.60 -7.74
CA VAL A 90 -2.81 -6.00 -6.46
C VAL A 90 -1.35 -6.37 -6.65
N ARG A 91 -1.06 -7.21 -7.65
CA ARG A 91 0.31 -7.63 -7.96
C ARG A 91 1.21 -6.46 -8.29
N GLU A 92 0.78 -5.60 -9.21
CA GLU A 92 1.59 -4.48 -9.70
C GLU A 92 1.83 -3.40 -8.63
N LYS A 93 0.84 -3.12 -7.78
CA LYS A 93 0.92 -2.01 -6.83
C LYS A 93 1.34 -2.43 -5.42
N ILE A 94 1.14 -3.68 -5.04
CA ILE A 94 1.43 -4.17 -3.70
C ILE A 94 2.67 -5.06 -3.70
N TRP A 95 2.69 -6.12 -4.50
CA TRP A 95 3.73 -7.15 -4.43
C TRP A 95 5.02 -6.80 -5.17
N ASN A 96 4.93 -6.00 -6.24
CA ASN A 96 6.12 -5.58 -7.00
C ASN A 96 6.77 -4.30 -6.46
N TYR A 97 6.43 -3.88 -5.23
CA TYR A 97 7.05 -2.74 -4.60
C TYR A 97 8.38 -3.12 -3.96
N ASP A 98 9.45 -2.43 -4.37
CA ASP A 98 10.77 -2.57 -3.78
C ASP A 98 11.15 -1.30 -3.00
N PRO A 99 11.24 -1.38 -1.65
CA PRO A 99 11.62 -0.25 -0.82
C PRO A 99 13.04 0.27 -1.11
N GLU A 100 13.97 -0.60 -1.52
CA GLU A 100 15.35 -0.21 -1.78
C GLU A 100 15.48 0.67 -3.02
N GLU A 101 14.70 0.38 -4.07
CA GLU A 101 14.67 1.23 -5.26
C GLU A 101 14.17 2.64 -4.93
N GLU A 102 13.21 2.77 -4.03
CA GLU A 102 12.69 4.07 -3.59
C GLU A 102 13.74 4.86 -2.80
N ILE A 103 14.51 4.21 -1.92
CA ILE A 103 15.59 4.84 -1.16
C ILE A 103 16.72 5.34 -2.09
N LYS A 104 17.02 4.60 -3.16
CA LYS A 104 18.04 4.99 -4.16
C LYS A 104 17.66 6.24 -4.96
N LYS A 105 16.36 6.53 -5.11
CA LYS A 105 15.87 7.72 -5.83
C LYS A 105 16.08 9.03 -5.04
N ILE A 106 16.30 8.95 -3.75
CA ILE A 106 16.64 10.11 -2.92
C ILE A 106 18.13 10.40 -3.10
N LYS A 107 18.43 11.52 -3.74
CA LYS A 107 19.79 12.04 -3.87
C LYS A 107 20.25 12.75 -2.60
#